data_107f071f9396829caa7f50025319a7b2
#
_entry.id   107f071f9396829caa7f50025319a7b2
#
_cell.length_a   1.000
_cell.length_b   1.000
_cell.length_c   1.000
_cell.angle_alpha   90.00
_cell.angle_beta   90.00
_cell.angle_gamma   90.00
#
_symmetry.space_group_name_H-M   'P 1'
#
loop_
_entity.id
_entity.type
_entity.pdbx_description
1 polymer ?
#
loop_
_entity_poly.entity_id
_entity_poly.type
_entity_poly.pdbx_seq_one_letter_code
_entity_poly.pdbx_strand_id
1 'polypeptide(L)'
;MKKFTLIALFLGCLAILGASCTTNSGPTTNTSSAAGNLRLAFVTNNTSDFWTIARRGTEKADNELDDVTVEFRLPADGTAAEQKRMIDDLLAKGVDGIAVSPVDPENQTQTLNDTAKRVLVVTQDSDAPKSDRAFYVGTDNVAAGRVAGGLIKEALPQGGKVMLFVGKLDARNAQERLQGIREALQGSNIQILDVRTDDTDRVRAKSNVSDTLVKYPDVAGLVGLWSYNGPAILSAVQDANKTGAVKIVAFDEEDNTLNGVKQGAIYATVVQQPFEFGYQAIKMMRQYLKGDKSAVPASKQVFVPTLVIKKDNVDDFTTKINQLRGR
;
A
#
# COMPACT_ATOMS: atom_id res chain seq x y z
N MET A 1 -55.73 -53.27 29.81
CA MET A 1 -55.76 -54.01 31.11
C MET A 1 -54.88 -53.26 32.10
N LYS A 2 -55.53 -52.82 33.22
CA LYS A 2 -54.97 -52.62 34.58
C LYS A 2 -53.81 -51.60 34.73
N LYS A 3 -53.81 -50.66 35.60
CA LYS A 3 -54.62 -50.13 36.70
C LYS A 3 -53.72 -49.05 37.35
N PHE A 4 -54.24 -47.88 37.61
CA PHE A 4 -54.34 -47.18 38.88
C PHE A 4 -53.16 -47.26 39.86
N THR A 5 -52.65 -46.12 40.35
CA THR A 5 -53.11 -45.61 41.65
C THR A 5 -52.63 -44.20 41.95
N LEU A 6 -53.50 -43.38 42.30
CA LEU A 6 -53.49 -42.03 42.92
C LEU A 6 -53.05 -42.15 44.38
N ILE A 7 -52.34 -41.21 44.98
CA ILE A 7 -52.52 -40.76 46.37
C ILE A 7 -52.05 -39.33 46.50
N ALA A 8 -52.91 -38.57 47.18
CA ALA A 8 -52.91 -37.14 47.43
C ALA A 8 -52.46 -36.78 48.86
N LEU A 9 -52.32 -35.48 49.04
CA LEU A 9 -52.41 -34.66 50.27
C LEU A 9 -51.21 -34.66 51.23
N PHE A 10 -50.68 -33.46 51.57
CA PHE A 10 -51.07 -32.69 52.76
C PHE A 10 -50.53 -31.23 52.71
N LEU A 11 -51.39 -30.36 53.21
CA LEU A 11 -51.26 -28.92 53.46
C LEU A 11 -50.17 -28.58 54.50
N GLY A 12 -49.59 -27.40 54.37
CA GLY A 12 -48.84 -26.75 55.45
C GLY A 12 -48.60 -25.28 55.15
N CYS A 13 -49.53 -24.39 55.50
CA CYS A 13 -49.33 -22.95 55.53
C CYS A 13 -48.38 -22.54 56.67
N LEU A 14 -47.37 -21.74 56.40
CA LEU A 14 -46.86 -20.85 57.46
C LEU A 14 -46.46 -19.50 56.80
N ALA A 15 -47.19 -18.46 57.13
CA ALA A 15 -46.93 -17.08 56.79
C ALA A 15 -45.89 -16.50 57.77
N ILE A 16 -44.83 -15.94 57.26
CA ILE A 16 -43.97 -15.03 58.01
C ILE A 16 -43.81 -13.72 57.20
N LEU A 17 -44.33 -12.66 57.75
CA LEU A 17 -44.10 -11.27 57.37
C LEU A 17 -42.65 -10.88 57.64
N GLY A 18 -41.95 -10.41 56.64
CA GLY A 18 -40.56 -9.88 56.74
C GLY A 18 -40.33 -8.70 55.82
N ALA A 19 -40.06 -7.58 56.39
CA ALA A 19 -39.94 -6.22 55.89
C ALA A 19 -39.28 -6.02 54.53
N SER A 20 -39.90 -5.18 53.69
CA SER A 20 -39.33 -4.55 52.49
C SER A 20 -38.17 -3.62 52.85
N CYS A 21 -36.96 -3.95 52.37
CA CYS A 21 -35.92 -2.97 52.11
C CYS A 21 -35.83 -2.76 50.61
N THR A 22 -36.41 -1.70 50.11
CA THR A 22 -36.21 -1.21 48.75
C THR A 22 -34.82 -0.61 48.65
N THR A 23 -33.83 -1.39 48.16
CA THR A 23 -32.61 -0.84 47.65
C THR A 23 -32.80 -0.53 46.17
N ASN A 24 -32.84 0.75 45.88
CA ASN A 24 -32.90 1.31 44.55
C ASN A 24 -31.53 1.07 43.88
N SER A 25 -31.36 -0.05 43.18
CA SER A 25 -30.21 -0.33 42.34
C SER A 25 -30.49 0.27 40.96
N GLY A 26 -30.02 1.48 40.75
CA GLY A 26 -29.95 2.06 39.42
C GLY A 26 -29.13 1.12 38.48
N PRO A 27 -29.42 1.13 37.17
CA PRO A 27 -28.68 0.32 36.25
C PRO A 27 -27.23 0.82 36.19
N THR A 28 -26.32 0.09 36.82
CA THR A 28 -24.91 0.23 36.59
C THR A 28 -24.66 -0.25 35.14
N THR A 29 -24.60 0.68 34.22
CA THR A 29 -24.00 0.47 32.91
C THR A 29 -22.51 0.30 33.11
N ASN A 30 -22.07 -0.88 33.50
CA ASN A 30 -20.71 -1.31 33.35
C ASN A 30 -20.48 -1.65 31.87
N THR A 31 -20.28 -0.66 31.03
CA THR A 31 -19.61 -0.79 29.77
C THR A 31 -18.10 -0.64 30.00
N SER A 32 -17.54 -1.56 30.77
CA SER A 32 -16.13 -1.90 30.61
C SER A 32 -16.07 -2.93 29.48
N SER A 33 -16.05 -2.47 28.24
CA SER A 33 -15.50 -3.31 27.19
C SER A 33 -14.05 -3.54 27.58
N ALA A 34 -13.72 -4.75 27.99
CA ALA A 34 -12.34 -5.21 27.99
C ALA A 34 -11.80 -4.89 26.60
N ALA A 35 -10.84 -3.96 26.54
CA ALA A 35 -10.19 -3.62 25.27
C ALA A 35 -9.46 -4.87 24.80
N GLY A 36 -10.14 -5.68 23.97
CA GLY A 36 -9.55 -6.82 23.31
C GLY A 36 -8.42 -6.34 22.42
N ASN A 37 -7.41 -7.17 22.25
CA ASN A 37 -6.30 -6.92 21.36
C ASN A 37 -6.85 -6.77 19.93
N LEU A 38 -6.64 -5.62 19.28
CA LEU A 38 -7.07 -5.36 17.90
C LEU A 38 -6.23 -6.20 16.93
N ARG A 39 -6.89 -6.91 16.04
CA ARG A 39 -6.25 -7.72 15.01
C ARG A 39 -6.30 -6.97 13.69
N LEU A 40 -5.18 -6.45 13.26
CA LEU A 40 -5.04 -5.69 12.03
C LEU A 40 -4.30 -6.50 10.98
N ALA A 41 -4.62 -6.28 9.72
CA ALA A 41 -3.89 -6.90 8.61
C ALA A 41 -3.38 -5.86 7.63
N PHE A 42 -2.22 -6.13 7.04
CA PHE A 42 -1.62 -5.33 5.98
C PHE A 42 -1.40 -6.22 4.75
N VAL A 43 -2.12 -5.94 3.65
CA VAL A 43 -2.15 -6.75 2.43
C VAL A 43 -1.52 -5.97 1.28
N THR A 44 -0.48 -6.52 0.68
CA THR A 44 0.26 -5.91 -0.42
C THR A 44 -0.31 -6.30 -1.79
N ASN A 45 0.23 -5.73 -2.88
CA ASN A 45 -0.20 -6.02 -4.25
C ASN A 45 0.80 -6.89 -5.05
N ASN A 46 2.02 -7.10 -4.53
CA ASN A 46 3.06 -7.94 -5.15
C ASN A 46 4.16 -8.30 -4.12
N THR A 47 5.22 -8.98 -4.57
CA THR A 47 6.33 -9.47 -3.73
C THR A 47 7.64 -8.68 -3.88
N SER A 48 7.60 -7.41 -4.29
CA SER A 48 8.82 -6.60 -4.43
C SER A 48 9.48 -6.28 -3.08
N ASP A 49 10.77 -5.94 -3.09
CA ASP A 49 11.54 -5.54 -1.90
C ASP A 49 10.99 -4.28 -1.22
N PHE A 50 10.25 -3.44 -1.96
CA PHE A 50 9.46 -2.33 -1.44
C PHE A 50 8.61 -2.74 -0.22
N TRP A 51 7.99 -3.91 -0.29
CA TRP A 51 7.11 -4.41 0.75
C TRP A 51 7.85 -4.94 1.99
N THR A 52 9.12 -5.31 1.87
CA THR A 52 9.95 -5.65 3.04
C THR A 52 10.15 -4.43 3.96
N ILE A 53 10.27 -3.25 3.36
CA ILE A 53 10.41 -2.00 4.12
C ILE A 53 9.07 -1.62 4.78
N ALA A 54 7.95 -1.76 4.06
CA ALA A 54 6.62 -1.54 4.63
C ALA A 54 6.34 -2.48 5.81
N ARG A 55 6.77 -3.75 5.70
CA ARG A 55 6.68 -4.73 6.80
C ARG A 55 7.40 -4.23 8.06
N ARG A 56 8.61 -3.66 7.94
CA ARG A 56 9.32 -3.08 9.09
C ARG A 56 8.55 -1.95 9.75
N GLY A 57 7.82 -1.16 8.96
CA GLY A 57 6.92 -0.14 9.49
C GLY A 57 5.77 -0.74 10.30
N THR A 58 5.13 -1.80 9.77
CA THR A 58 4.05 -2.49 10.49
C THR A 58 4.56 -3.18 11.75
N GLU A 59 5.73 -3.85 11.70
CA GLU A 59 6.38 -4.48 12.85
C GLU A 59 6.72 -3.47 13.94
N LYS A 60 7.21 -2.28 13.56
CA LYS A 60 7.46 -1.20 14.52
C LYS A 60 6.18 -0.74 15.21
N ALA A 61 5.10 -0.55 14.45
CA ALA A 61 3.81 -0.16 15.02
C ALA A 61 3.25 -1.24 15.95
N ASP A 62 3.33 -2.52 15.56
CA ASP A 62 2.94 -3.68 16.35
C ASP A 62 3.68 -3.74 17.70
N ASN A 63 5.01 -3.54 17.67
CA ASN A 63 5.85 -3.54 18.86
C ASN A 63 5.62 -2.33 19.79
N GLU A 64 5.12 -1.21 19.29
CA GLU A 64 4.83 0.00 20.08
C GLU A 64 3.41 0.01 20.69
N LEU A 65 2.53 -0.88 20.22
CA LEU A 65 1.10 -0.87 20.54
C LEU A 65 0.71 -2.18 21.25
N ASP A 66 0.69 -2.16 22.57
CA ASP A 66 0.43 -3.35 23.41
C ASP A 66 -0.95 -4.00 23.17
N ASP A 67 -1.85 -3.29 22.48
CA ASP A 67 -3.23 -3.69 22.23
C ASP A 67 -3.54 -3.91 20.74
N VAL A 68 -2.50 -4.17 19.93
CA VAL A 68 -2.60 -4.47 18.49
C VAL A 68 -1.82 -5.74 18.17
N THR A 69 -2.25 -6.48 17.19
CA THR A 69 -1.49 -7.56 16.53
C THR A 69 -1.65 -7.40 15.03
N VAL A 70 -0.54 -7.44 14.30
CA VAL A 70 -0.52 -7.19 12.85
C VAL A 70 -0.18 -8.45 12.07
N GLU A 71 -1.06 -8.85 11.12
CA GLU A 71 -0.78 -9.89 10.14
C GLU A 71 -0.40 -9.26 8.80
N PHE A 72 0.83 -9.50 8.34
CA PHE A 72 1.35 -9.00 7.06
C PHE A 72 1.22 -10.06 5.96
N ARG A 73 0.61 -9.71 4.82
CA ARG A 73 0.32 -10.64 3.72
C ARG A 73 0.89 -10.14 2.39
N LEU A 74 1.60 -11.04 1.70
CA LEU A 74 2.16 -10.83 0.35
C LEU A 74 1.47 -11.80 -0.62
N PRO A 75 0.83 -11.34 -1.70
CA PRO A 75 0.30 -12.23 -2.72
C PRO A 75 1.44 -12.88 -3.53
N ALA A 76 1.31 -14.15 -3.84
CA ALA A 76 2.33 -14.88 -4.60
C ALA A 76 2.27 -14.55 -6.09
N ASP A 77 1.08 -14.39 -6.65
CA ASP A 77 0.84 -14.11 -8.08
C ASP A 77 0.46 -12.66 -8.40
N GLY A 78 0.19 -11.84 -7.37
CA GLY A 78 -0.18 -10.43 -7.54
C GLY A 78 -1.47 -10.22 -8.32
N THR A 79 -2.41 -11.15 -8.25
CA THR A 79 -3.72 -11.02 -8.89
C THR A 79 -4.81 -10.52 -7.93
N ALA A 80 -5.82 -9.84 -8.48
CA ALA A 80 -6.99 -9.42 -7.70
C ALA A 80 -7.75 -10.61 -7.09
N ALA A 81 -7.76 -11.76 -7.78
CA ALA A 81 -8.39 -12.98 -7.28
C ALA A 81 -7.67 -13.58 -6.07
N GLU A 82 -6.34 -13.59 -6.08
CA GLU A 82 -5.56 -14.01 -4.92
C GLU A 82 -5.73 -13.03 -3.75
N GLN A 83 -5.65 -11.73 -4.02
CA GLN A 83 -5.84 -10.71 -3.00
C GLN A 83 -7.24 -10.82 -2.35
N LYS A 84 -8.29 -11.12 -3.14
CA LYS A 84 -9.62 -11.41 -2.59
C LYS A 84 -9.62 -12.61 -1.65
N ARG A 85 -8.99 -13.74 -2.04
CA ARG A 85 -8.89 -14.93 -1.17
C ARG A 85 -8.18 -14.60 0.16
N MET A 86 -7.12 -13.77 0.11
CA MET A 86 -6.44 -13.32 1.33
C MET A 86 -7.35 -12.50 2.23
N ILE A 87 -8.14 -11.59 1.66
CA ILE A 87 -9.12 -10.79 2.41
C ILE A 87 -10.17 -11.70 3.05
N ASP A 88 -10.72 -12.67 2.30
CA ASP A 88 -11.72 -13.61 2.80
C ASP A 88 -11.15 -14.46 3.97
N ASP A 89 -9.90 -14.92 3.87
CA ASP A 89 -9.20 -15.65 4.93
C ASP A 89 -9.02 -14.79 6.20
N LEU A 90 -8.61 -13.53 6.04
CA LEU A 90 -8.46 -12.58 7.15
C LEU A 90 -9.79 -12.30 7.83
N LEU A 91 -10.87 -12.12 7.05
CA LEU A 91 -12.22 -11.95 7.58
C LEU A 91 -12.70 -13.19 8.36
N ALA A 92 -12.37 -14.40 7.88
CA ALA A 92 -12.68 -15.65 8.58
C ALA A 92 -11.90 -15.79 9.90
N LYS A 93 -10.69 -15.24 9.97
CA LYS A 93 -9.87 -15.17 11.18
C LYS A 93 -10.34 -14.12 12.18
N GLY A 94 -11.29 -13.27 11.81
CA GLY A 94 -11.86 -12.24 12.68
C GLY A 94 -10.91 -11.06 12.92
N VAL A 95 -10.30 -10.51 11.85
CA VAL A 95 -9.57 -9.24 11.94
C VAL A 95 -10.53 -8.07 12.14
N ASP A 96 -10.07 -7.01 12.82
CA ASP A 96 -10.85 -5.79 13.06
C ASP A 96 -10.64 -4.76 11.95
N GLY A 97 -9.54 -4.86 11.22
CA GLY A 97 -9.24 -3.96 10.12
C GLY A 97 -8.21 -4.48 9.14
N ILE A 98 -8.30 -4.03 7.89
CA ILE A 98 -7.42 -4.40 6.79
C ILE A 98 -6.92 -3.14 6.09
N ALA A 99 -5.59 -2.97 6.02
CA ALA A 99 -4.93 -2.02 5.12
C ALA A 99 -4.52 -2.78 3.85
N VAL A 100 -5.01 -2.37 2.69
CA VAL A 100 -4.77 -3.09 1.43
C VAL A 100 -4.27 -2.14 0.33
N SER A 101 -3.29 -2.60 -0.46
CA SER A 101 -2.93 -1.95 -1.75
C SER A 101 -3.67 -2.68 -2.87
N PRO A 102 -4.79 -2.14 -3.38
CA PRO A 102 -5.57 -2.83 -4.41
C PRO A 102 -4.77 -3.03 -5.70
N VAL A 103 -4.82 -4.24 -6.25
CA VAL A 103 -4.19 -4.58 -7.54
C VAL A 103 -4.96 -3.95 -8.70
N ASP A 104 -6.29 -3.99 -8.61
CA ASP A 104 -7.22 -3.47 -9.61
C ASP A 104 -8.37 -2.75 -8.89
N PRO A 105 -8.18 -1.46 -8.55
CA PRO A 105 -9.13 -0.70 -7.74
C PRO A 105 -10.55 -0.63 -8.32
N GLU A 106 -10.67 -0.54 -9.64
CA GLU A 106 -11.98 -0.42 -10.29
C GLU A 106 -12.80 -1.71 -10.14
N ASN A 107 -12.20 -2.86 -10.47
CA ASN A 107 -12.88 -4.15 -10.39
C ASN A 107 -12.96 -4.70 -8.96
N GLN A 108 -12.09 -4.24 -8.04
CA GLN A 108 -12.12 -4.63 -6.63
C GLN A 108 -13.02 -3.75 -5.76
N THR A 109 -13.61 -2.67 -6.29
CA THR A 109 -14.46 -1.75 -5.52
C THR A 109 -15.56 -2.49 -4.75
N GLN A 110 -16.26 -3.44 -5.38
CA GLN A 110 -17.32 -4.21 -4.70
C GLN A 110 -16.76 -5.08 -3.56
N THR A 111 -15.63 -5.75 -3.78
CA THR A 111 -14.96 -6.56 -2.75
C THR A 111 -14.58 -5.71 -1.54
N LEU A 112 -14.04 -4.51 -1.78
CA LEU A 112 -13.65 -3.59 -0.71
C LEU A 112 -14.88 -3.07 0.05
N ASN A 113 -15.98 -2.76 -0.65
CA ASN A 113 -17.23 -2.32 -0.02
C ASN A 113 -17.86 -3.42 0.83
N ASP A 114 -17.87 -4.66 0.36
CA ASP A 114 -18.39 -5.79 1.14
C ASP A 114 -17.50 -6.08 2.37
N THR A 115 -16.19 -5.90 2.24
CA THR A 115 -15.25 -5.97 3.37
C THR A 115 -15.50 -4.85 4.36
N ALA A 116 -15.74 -3.62 3.89
CA ALA A 116 -15.95 -2.43 4.73
C ALA A 116 -17.26 -2.49 5.55
N LYS A 117 -18.23 -3.30 5.14
CA LYS A 117 -19.45 -3.59 5.94
C LYS A 117 -19.15 -4.47 7.16
N ARG A 118 -18.01 -5.12 7.22
CA ARG A 118 -17.65 -6.10 8.26
C ARG A 118 -16.52 -5.62 9.16
N VAL A 119 -15.52 -4.95 8.60
CA VAL A 119 -14.30 -4.51 9.30
C VAL A 119 -13.85 -3.15 8.78
N LEU A 120 -12.93 -2.49 9.48
CA LEU A 120 -12.29 -1.27 8.97
C LEU A 120 -11.47 -1.59 7.71
N VAL A 121 -11.74 -0.88 6.61
CA VAL A 121 -10.94 -0.95 5.38
C VAL A 121 -10.18 0.36 5.18
N VAL A 122 -8.88 0.25 4.99
CA VAL A 122 -7.96 1.33 4.65
C VAL A 122 -7.23 0.93 3.38
N THR A 123 -7.02 1.86 2.46
CA THR A 123 -6.13 1.62 1.33
C THR A 123 -4.75 2.22 1.60
N GLN A 124 -3.71 1.63 1.03
CA GLN A 124 -2.35 2.12 1.12
C GLN A 124 -1.60 1.90 -0.20
N ASP A 125 -0.55 2.70 -0.49
CA ASP A 125 0.23 2.68 -1.74
C ASP A 125 -0.61 2.93 -3.01
N SER A 126 -1.52 2.03 -3.36
CA SER A 126 -2.52 2.21 -4.41
C SER A 126 -3.89 2.47 -3.78
N ASP A 127 -4.61 3.48 -4.29
CA ASP A 127 -5.90 3.89 -3.72
C ASP A 127 -7.10 3.35 -4.52
N ALA A 128 -8.22 3.14 -3.83
CA ALA A 128 -9.52 2.83 -4.40
C ALA A 128 -10.56 3.87 -3.94
N PRO A 129 -10.52 5.12 -4.45
CA PRO A 129 -11.32 6.23 -3.92
C PRO A 129 -12.84 6.06 -4.13
N LYS A 130 -13.27 5.17 -5.05
CA LYS A 130 -14.68 4.84 -5.27
C LYS A 130 -15.23 3.81 -4.29
N SER A 131 -14.36 3.22 -3.45
CA SER A 131 -14.77 2.25 -2.44
C SER A 131 -15.16 2.92 -1.12
N ASP A 132 -15.79 2.15 -0.23
CA ASP A 132 -16.19 2.55 1.12
C ASP A 132 -15.00 2.53 2.12
N ARG A 133 -13.77 2.62 1.63
CA ARG A 133 -12.59 2.72 2.49
C ARG A 133 -12.69 3.92 3.42
N ALA A 134 -12.22 3.77 4.65
CA ALA A 134 -12.23 4.86 5.62
C ALA A 134 -11.25 5.98 5.25
N PHE A 135 -10.02 5.61 4.85
CA PHE A 135 -8.97 6.53 4.40
C PHE A 135 -7.89 5.81 3.59
N TYR A 136 -7.04 6.59 2.95
CA TYR A 136 -5.85 6.17 2.22
C TYR A 136 -4.59 6.67 2.94
N VAL A 137 -3.54 5.87 2.99
CA VAL A 137 -2.20 6.26 3.43
C VAL A 137 -1.20 5.93 2.32
N GLY A 138 -0.52 6.91 1.78
CA GLY A 138 0.43 6.65 0.70
C GLY A 138 0.96 7.92 0.05
N THR A 139 1.45 7.78 -1.16
CA THR A 139 1.99 8.86 -1.97
C THR A 139 0.88 9.64 -2.68
N ASP A 140 1.00 10.97 -2.78
CA ASP A 140 0.34 11.72 -3.84
C ASP A 140 1.03 11.37 -5.17
N ASN A 141 0.48 10.37 -5.86
CA ASN A 141 1.09 9.83 -7.06
C ASN A 141 1.07 10.80 -8.24
N VAL A 142 0.11 11.73 -8.30
CA VAL A 142 0.11 12.79 -9.33
C VAL A 142 1.26 13.76 -9.05
N ALA A 143 1.46 14.18 -7.81
CA ALA A 143 2.60 15.01 -7.43
C ALA A 143 3.94 14.31 -7.68
N ALA A 144 4.06 13.02 -7.31
CA ALA A 144 5.26 12.21 -7.59
C ALA A 144 5.54 12.11 -9.10
N GLY A 145 4.49 11.95 -9.91
CA GLY A 145 4.58 11.99 -11.36
C GLY A 145 5.09 13.33 -11.90
N ARG A 146 4.61 14.46 -11.34
CA ARG A 146 5.13 15.81 -11.71
C ARG A 146 6.61 15.95 -11.36
N VAL A 147 7.03 15.42 -10.21
CA VAL A 147 8.46 15.39 -9.82
C VAL A 147 9.27 14.60 -10.84
N ALA A 148 8.83 13.38 -11.20
CA ALA A 148 9.49 12.59 -12.23
C ALA A 148 9.57 13.29 -13.59
N GLY A 149 8.47 13.96 -14.01
CA GLY A 149 8.44 14.78 -15.22
C GLY A 149 9.44 15.95 -15.17
N GLY A 150 9.61 16.60 -14.01
CA GLY A 150 10.64 17.61 -13.78
C GLY A 150 12.04 17.03 -13.96
N LEU A 151 12.32 15.87 -13.37
CA LEU A 151 13.61 15.17 -13.51
C LEU A 151 13.90 14.75 -14.95
N ILE A 152 12.89 14.38 -15.72
CA ILE A 152 13.02 14.08 -17.15
C ILE A 152 13.46 15.35 -17.92
N LYS A 153 12.85 16.52 -17.63
CA LYS A 153 13.24 17.80 -18.24
C LYS A 153 14.66 18.20 -17.87
N GLU A 154 15.07 17.99 -16.63
CA GLU A 154 16.44 18.26 -16.18
C GLU A 154 17.46 17.35 -16.89
N ALA A 155 17.11 16.06 -17.04
CA ALA A 155 17.99 15.07 -17.72
C ALA A 155 18.07 15.31 -19.24
N LEU A 156 17.03 15.91 -19.84
CA LEU A 156 16.88 16.15 -21.28
C LEU A 156 16.58 17.63 -21.58
N PRO A 157 17.51 18.54 -21.32
CA PRO A 157 17.26 19.99 -21.46
C PRO A 157 16.98 20.43 -22.90
N GLN A 158 17.41 19.64 -23.89
CA GLN A 158 17.13 19.88 -25.32
C GLN A 158 15.86 19.19 -25.81
N GLY A 159 15.17 18.46 -24.92
CA GLY A 159 14.04 17.61 -25.26
C GLY A 159 14.46 16.24 -25.79
N GLY A 160 13.53 15.54 -26.42
CA GLY A 160 13.74 14.22 -27.00
C GLY A 160 12.58 13.24 -26.78
N LYS A 161 12.74 12.04 -27.31
CA LYS A 161 11.75 10.97 -27.19
C LYS A 161 11.96 10.17 -25.92
N VAL A 162 10.90 9.89 -25.18
CA VAL A 162 10.95 9.09 -23.96
C VAL A 162 9.94 7.94 -24.02
N MET A 163 10.30 6.80 -23.43
CA MET A 163 9.45 5.63 -23.26
C MET A 163 9.24 5.37 -21.77
N LEU A 164 8.02 5.04 -21.37
CA LEU A 164 7.67 4.72 -19.98
C LEU A 164 7.43 3.21 -19.85
N PHE A 165 7.73 2.67 -18.65
CA PHE A 165 7.59 1.24 -18.33
C PHE A 165 6.90 1.08 -16.99
N VAL A 166 5.96 0.13 -16.90
CA VAL A 166 5.19 -0.14 -15.69
C VAL A 166 4.65 -1.57 -15.71
N GLY A 167 4.38 -2.13 -14.54
CA GLY A 167 3.80 -3.46 -14.44
C GLY A 167 2.40 -3.53 -15.03
N LYS A 168 1.48 -2.77 -14.45
CA LYS A 168 0.07 -2.72 -14.86
C LYS A 168 -0.42 -1.27 -14.88
N LEU A 169 -1.03 -0.87 -15.98
CA LEU A 169 -1.58 0.48 -16.11
C LEU A 169 -2.98 0.62 -15.44
N ASP A 170 -3.59 -0.50 -15.06
CA ASP A 170 -4.88 -0.50 -14.34
C ASP A 170 -4.72 -0.09 -12.88
N ALA A 171 -3.52 -0.22 -12.30
CA ALA A 171 -3.23 0.23 -10.95
C ALA A 171 -3.32 1.76 -10.86
N ARG A 172 -4.01 2.25 -9.84
CA ARG A 172 -4.26 3.68 -9.63
C ARG A 172 -2.99 4.50 -9.54
N ASN A 173 -1.99 4.01 -8.78
CA ASN A 173 -0.70 4.69 -8.65
C ASN A 173 0.02 4.86 -10.01
N ALA A 174 -0.06 3.86 -10.90
CA ALA A 174 0.54 3.94 -12.23
C ALA A 174 -0.14 5.01 -13.10
N GLN A 175 -1.47 5.04 -13.10
CA GLN A 175 -2.26 6.05 -13.83
C GLN A 175 -1.96 7.47 -13.34
N GLU A 176 -1.91 7.67 -12.03
CA GLU A 176 -1.66 8.98 -11.41
C GLU A 176 -0.23 9.45 -11.65
N ARG A 177 0.78 8.57 -11.58
CA ARG A 177 2.17 8.91 -11.94
C ARG A 177 2.28 9.31 -13.40
N LEU A 178 1.66 8.55 -14.30
CA LEU A 178 1.61 8.88 -15.73
C LEU A 178 0.92 10.22 -15.97
N GLN A 179 -0.20 10.50 -15.31
CA GLN A 179 -0.88 11.80 -15.37
C GLN A 179 0.07 12.93 -14.96
N GLY A 180 0.72 12.82 -13.81
CA GLY A 180 1.64 13.86 -13.30
C GLY A 180 2.82 14.09 -14.24
N ILE A 181 3.39 13.02 -14.82
CA ILE A 181 4.46 13.13 -15.83
C ILE A 181 3.96 13.91 -17.05
N ARG A 182 2.79 13.55 -17.59
CA ARG A 182 2.20 14.25 -18.74
C ARG A 182 1.96 15.73 -18.47
N GLU A 183 1.42 16.06 -17.30
CA GLU A 183 1.21 17.45 -16.86
C GLU A 183 2.54 18.23 -16.82
N ALA A 184 3.58 17.63 -16.21
CA ALA A 184 4.89 18.30 -16.10
C ALA A 184 5.60 18.46 -17.43
N LEU A 185 5.35 17.60 -18.42
CA LEU A 185 5.97 17.67 -19.75
C LEU A 185 5.21 18.55 -20.74
N GLN A 186 4.03 19.09 -20.38
CA GLN A 186 3.29 20.01 -21.24
C GLN A 186 4.14 21.23 -21.63
N GLY A 187 4.11 21.57 -22.93
CA GLY A 187 4.87 22.70 -23.47
C GLY A 187 6.38 22.49 -23.55
N SER A 188 6.90 21.31 -23.22
CA SER A 188 8.31 20.96 -23.43
C SER A 188 8.53 20.29 -24.79
N ASN A 189 9.80 20.22 -25.21
CA ASN A 189 10.21 19.47 -26.42
C ASN A 189 10.40 17.96 -26.17
N ILE A 190 9.76 17.42 -25.12
CA ILE A 190 9.84 16.01 -24.77
C ILE A 190 8.56 15.30 -25.22
N GLN A 191 8.76 14.24 -26.03
CA GLN A 191 7.66 13.43 -26.56
C GLN A 191 7.61 12.08 -25.84
N ILE A 192 6.50 11.78 -25.17
CA ILE A 192 6.23 10.42 -24.70
C ILE A 192 5.81 9.57 -25.90
N LEU A 193 6.61 8.53 -26.21
CA LEU A 193 6.34 7.60 -27.31
C LEU A 193 5.18 6.69 -26.98
N ASP A 194 5.28 6.01 -25.82
CA ASP A 194 4.29 5.04 -25.36
C ASP A 194 4.54 4.68 -23.89
N VAL A 195 3.63 3.89 -23.30
CA VAL A 195 3.77 3.23 -21.99
C VAL A 195 3.73 1.72 -22.20
N ARG A 196 4.84 1.02 -21.91
CA ARG A 196 4.95 -0.44 -22.06
C ARG A 196 4.64 -1.13 -20.75
N THR A 197 3.69 -2.08 -20.77
CA THR A 197 3.32 -2.90 -19.62
C THR A 197 3.98 -4.27 -19.67
N ASP A 198 4.30 -4.81 -18.50
CA ASP A 198 4.99 -6.11 -18.37
C ASP A 198 4.23 -7.14 -17.54
N ASP A 199 3.04 -6.79 -17.02
CA ASP A 199 2.21 -7.64 -16.15
C ASP A 199 2.94 -8.17 -14.91
N THR A 200 3.89 -7.38 -14.39
CA THR A 200 4.78 -7.74 -13.26
C THR A 200 5.81 -8.84 -13.56
N ASP A 201 5.96 -9.22 -14.81
CA ASP A 201 6.99 -10.16 -15.28
C ASP A 201 8.33 -9.41 -15.51
N ARG A 202 9.31 -9.67 -14.66
CA ARG A 202 10.64 -9.02 -14.71
C ARG A 202 11.42 -9.33 -15.99
N VAL A 203 11.21 -10.51 -16.61
CA VAL A 203 11.84 -10.87 -17.88
C VAL A 203 11.23 -10.04 -19.00
N ARG A 204 9.90 -9.94 -19.03
CA ARG A 204 9.18 -9.09 -19.99
C ARG A 204 9.52 -7.63 -19.79
N ALA A 205 9.68 -7.15 -18.57
CA ALA A 205 10.10 -5.78 -18.28
C ALA A 205 11.42 -5.45 -19.00
N LYS A 206 12.44 -6.30 -18.86
CA LYS A 206 13.74 -6.13 -19.55
C LYS A 206 13.61 -6.25 -21.07
N SER A 207 12.85 -7.23 -21.58
CA SER A 207 12.62 -7.42 -23.02
C SER A 207 11.96 -6.19 -23.65
N ASN A 208 10.93 -5.63 -23.00
CA ASN A 208 10.25 -4.40 -23.45
C ASN A 208 11.25 -3.24 -23.66
N VAL A 209 12.23 -3.11 -22.78
CA VAL A 209 13.26 -2.07 -22.89
C VAL A 209 14.19 -2.37 -24.09
N SER A 210 14.66 -3.61 -24.21
CA SER A 210 15.52 -4.03 -25.32
C SER A 210 14.84 -3.79 -26.67
N ASP A 211 13.57 -4.17 -26.81
CA ASP A 211 12.77 -3.92 -28.01
C ASP A 211 12.61 -2.43 -28.30
N THR A 212 12.45 -1.61 -27.26
CA THR A 212 12.37 -0.15 -27.38
C THR A 212 13.67 0.43 -27.92
N LEU A 213 14.83 0.00 -27.40
CA LEU A 213 16.14 0.47 -27.82
C LEU A 213 16.48 0.10 -29.26
N VAL A 214 15.93 -1.00 -29.76
CA VAL A 214 16.04 -1.44 -31.17
C VAL A 214 15.06 -0.65 -32.05
N LYS A 215 13.81 -0.57 -31.67
CA LYS A 215 12.75 0.06 -32.46
C LYS A 215 12.90 1.59 -32.56
N TYR A 216 13.41 2.20 -31.51
CA TYR A 216 13.59 3.66 -31.41
C TYR A 216 15.06 3.97 -31.09
N PRO A 217 15.96 3.91 -32.09
CA PRO A 217 17.41 4.13 -31.87
C PRO A 217 17.73 5.54 -31.36
N ASP A 218 16.81 6.50 -31.58
CA ASP A 218 16.88 7.91 -31.17
C ASP A 218 16.12 8.20 -29.85
N VAL A 219 15.70 7.16 -29.11
CA VAL A 219 15.11 7.35 -27.79
C VAL A 219 16.13 7.99 -26.86
N ALA A 220 15.76 9.12 -26.26
CA ALA A 220 16.63 9.92 -25.39
C ALA A 220 16.50 9.56 -23.91
N GLY A 221 15.33 9.07 -23.50
CA GLY A 221 15.08 8.76 -22.10
C GLY A 221 14.14 7.58 -21.89
N LEU A 222 14.31 6.88 -20.77
CA LEU A 222 13.50 5.76 -20.31
C LEU A 222 13.07 6.01 -18.86
N VAL A 223 11.81 5.73 -18.57
CA VAL A 223 11.23 6.02 -17.24
C VAL A 223 10.54 4.78 -16.68
N GLY A 224 11.01 4.31 -15.53
CA GLY A 224 10.37 3.21 -14.80
C GLY A 224 9.42 3.75 -13.76
N LEU A 225 8.15 3.35 -13.78
CA LEU A 225 7.12 3.87 -12.88
C LEU A 225 6.97 3.05 -11.58
N TRP A 226 7.48 1.81 -11.54
CA TRP A 226 7.50 0.94 -10.36
C TRP A 226 8.93 0.54 -10.01
N SER A 227 9.13 0.09 -8.76
CA SER A 227 10.44 -0.18 -8.18
C SER A 227 11.36 -1.04 -9.06
N TYR A 228 10.87 -2.17 -9.56
CA TYR A 228 11.63 -3.13 -10.34
C TYR A 228 11.89 -2.70 -11.80
N ASN A 229 11.18 -1.68 -12.30
CA ASN A 229 11.41 -1.18 -13.66
C ASN A 229 12.77 -0.49 -13.76
N GLY A 230 13.23 0.21 -12.72
CA GLY A 230 14.56 0.85 -12.69
C GLY A 230 15.69 -0.13 -13.00
N PRO A 231 15.84 -1.23 -12.25
CA PRO A 231 16.83 -2.29 -12.54
C PRO A 231 16.68 -2.93 -13.92
N ALA A 232 15.46 -3.19 -14.37
CA ALA A 232 15.21 -3.78 -15.69
C ALA A 232 15.68 -2.86 -16.83
N ILE A 233 15.36 -1.55 -16.72
CA ILE A 233 15.82 -0.53 -17.67
C ILE A 233 17.34 -0.43 -17.66
N LEU A 234 17.95 -0.31 -16.49
CA LEU A 234 19.41 -0.19 -16.37
C LEU A 234 20.13 -1.37 -17.02
N SER A 235 19.67 -2.59 -16.71
CA SER A 235 20.27 -3.82 -17.27
C SER A 235 20.19 -3.84 -18.81
N ALA A 236 19.02 -3.53 -19.40
CA ALA A 236 18.87 -3.53 -20.86
C ALA A 236 19.70 -2.42 -21.54
N VAL A 237 19.80 -1.23 -20.90
CA VAL A 237 20.62 -0.12 -21.40
C VAL A 237 22.12 -0.47 -21.36
N GLN A 238 22.58 -1.17 -20.32
CA GLN A 238 23.94 -1.66 -20.20
C GLN A 238 24.25 -2.72 -21.27
N ASP A 239 23.37 -3.70 -21.45
CA ASP A 239 23.52 -4.73 -22.49
C ASP A 239 23.60 -4.14 -23.92
N ALA A 240 22.85 -3.05 -24.15
CA ALA A 240 22.87 -2.31 -25.41
C ALA A 240 24.06 -1.33 -25.56
N ASN A 241 24.96 -1.25 -24.57
CA ASN A 241 26.07 -0.28 -24.52
C ASN A 241 25.62 1.19 -24.67
N LYS A 242 24.42 1.54 -24.16
CA LYS A 242 23.85 2.91 -24.25
C LYS A 242 23.88 3.68 -22.93
N THR A 243 24.63 3.19 -21.93
CA THR A 243 24.79 3.86 -20.62
C THR A 243 25.32 5.28 -20.81
N GLY A 244 24.62 6.25 -20.20
CA GLY A 244 24.93 7.69 -20.31
C GLY A 244 24.39 8.37 -21.57
N ALA A 245 24.26 7.64 -22.69
CA ALA A 245 23.63 8.14 -23.91
C ALA A 245 22.10 8.23 -23.76
N VAL A 246 21.47 7.21 -23.16
CA VAL A 246 20.05 7.22 -22.83
C VAL A 246 19.88 7.56 -21.34
N LYS A 247 19.08 8.57 -21.04
CA LYS A 247 18.82 9.01 -19.67
C LYS A 247 17.77 8.14 -19.01
N ILE A 248 17.96 7.82 -17.73
CA ILE A 248 17.04 6.96 -16.96
C ILE A 248 16.52 7.75 -15.76
N VAL A 249 15.20 7.79 -15.61
CA VAL A 249 14.51 8.23 -14.38
C VAL A 249 13.72 7.04 -13.85
N ALA A 250 13.85 6.77 -12.56
CA ALA A 250 13.23 5.62 -11.92
C ALA A 250 12.31 6.02 -10.77
N PHE A 251 11.62 5.03 -10.25
CA PHE A 251 10.92 5.09 -8.98
C PHE A 251 11.50 4.09 -8.01
N ASP A 252 11.43 4.44 -6.72
CA ASP A 252 11.78 3.64 -5.57
C ASP A 252 13.28 3.29 -5.44
N GLU A 253 13.61 2.41 -4.47
CA GLU A 253 14.95 2.26 -3.91
C GLU A 253 15.50 0.84 -4.01
N GLU A 254 15.21 0.08 -5.08
CA GLU A 254 15.90 -1.20 -5.28
C GLU A 254 17.41 -0.99 -5.34
N ASP A 255 18.19 -1.93 -4.77
CA ASP A 255 19.65 -1.81 -4.64
C ASP A 255 20.33 -1.48 -5.97
N ASN A 256 19.89 -2.12 -7.06
CA ASN A 256 20.43 -1.85 -8.39
C ASN A 256 20.06 -0.45 -8.91
N THR A 257 18.90 0.10 -8.52
CA THR A 257 18.53 1.48 -8.85
C THR A 257 19.45 2.46 -8.12
N LEU A 258 19.65 2.30 -6.82
CA LEU A 258 20.53 3.16 -6.02
C LEU A 258 21.99 3.08 -6.52
N ASN A 259 22.48 1.87 -6.79
CA ASN A 259 23.81 1.69 -7.39
C ASN A 259 23.92 2.37 -8.76
N GLY A 260 22.89 2.29 -9.60
CA GLY A 260 22.81 2.99 -10.87
C GLY A 260 22.86 4.51 -10.73
N VAL A 261 22.17 5.06 -9.71
CA VAL A 261 22.22 6.50 -9.38
C VAL A 261 23.63 6.89 -8.93
N LYS A 262 24.22 6.13 -8.02
CA LYS A 262 25.59 6.36 -7.51
C LYS A 262 26.63 6.39 -8.63
N GLN A 263 26.51 5.49 -9.59
CA GLN A 263 27.41 5.40 -10.75
C GLN A 263 27.10 6.44 -11.83
N GLY A 264 25.96 7.17 -11.72
CA GLY A 264 25.51 8.11 -12.74
C GLY A 264 24.89 7.46 -13.99
N ALA A 265 24.62 6.16 -13.95
CA ALA A 265 23.92 5.43 -15.01
C ALA A 265 22.41 5.68 -14.99
N ILE A 266 21.84 5.92 -13.81
CA ILE A 266 20.47 6.43 -13.60
C ILE A 266 20.59 7.89 -13.16
N TYR A 267 19.83 8.78 -13.81
CA TYR A 267 19.87 10.22 -13.50
C TYR A 267 19.32 10.53 -12.10
N ALA A 268 18.17 9.96 -11.80
CA ALA A 268 17.52 10.11 -10.49
C ALA A 268 16.45 9.03 -10.27
N THR A 269 16.08 8.82 -9.02
CA THR A 269 14.87 8.06 -8.65
C THR A 269 13.97 8.86 -7.72
N VAL A 270 12.65 8.72 -7.89
CA VAL A 270 11.63 9.27 -7.01
C VAL A 270 11.24 8.18 -6.02
N VAL A 271 11.60 8.36 -4.77
CA VAL A 271 11.44 7.33 -3.74
C VAL A 271 10.23 7.63 -2.87
N GLN A 272 9.39 6.63 -2.70
CA GLN A 272 8.31 6.61 -1.72
C GLN A 272 8.86 6.23 -0.33
N GLN A 273 8.02 6.29 0.68
CA GLN A 273 8.41 5.92 2.04
C GLN A 273 7.54 4.77 2.56
N PRO A 274 7.73 3.53 2.03
CA PRO A 274 6.90 2.38 2.38
C PRO A 274 6.92 2.03 3.88
N PHE A 275 8.02 2.30 4.59
CA PHE A 275 8.07 2.18 6.03
C PHE A 275 6.95 3.00 6.71
N GLU A 276 6.80 4.26 6.29
CA GLU A 276 5.78 5.15 6.81
C GLU A 276 4.36 4.69 6.43
N PHE A 277 4.18 4.07 5.26
CA PHE A 277 2.88 3.51 4.88
C PHE A 277 2.45 2.43 5.87
N GLY A 278 3.34 1.49 6.18
CA GLY A 278 3.08 0.44 7.17
C GLY A 278 2.85 1.01 8.57
N TYR A 279 3.77 1.84 9.03
CA TYR A 279 3.74 2.40 10.38
C TYR A 279 2.50 3.27 10.65
N GLN A 280 2.24 4.23 9.75
CA GLN A 280 1.12 5.15 9.91
C GLN A 280 -0.23 4.47 9.72
N ALA A 281 -0.36 3.56 8.74
CA ALA A 281 -1.60 2.83 8.52
C ALA A 281 -2.04 2.09 9.79
N ILE A 282 -1.14 1.33 10.42
CA ILE A 282 -1.45 0.57 11.64
C ILE A 282 -1.83 1.49 12.80
N LYS A 283 -1.05 2.55 13.03
CA LYS A 283 -1.34 3.51 14.12
C LYS A 283 -2.68 4.22 13.93
N MET A 284 -2.95 4.67 12.72
CA MET A 284 -4.22 5.36 12.40
C MET A 284 -5.42 4.41 12.43
N MET A 285 -5.27 3.16 11.98
CA MET A 285 -6.33 2.15 12.09
C MET A 285 -6.70 1.90 13.55
N ARG A 286 -5.70 1.76 14.44
CA ARG A 286 -5.94 1.63 15.88
C ARG A 286 -6.69 2.84 16.45
N GLN A 287 -6.24 4.05 16.14
CA GLN A 287 -6.92 5.27 16.60
C GLN A 287 -8.37 5.32 16.11
N TYR A 288 -8.57 5.03 14.82
CA TYR A 288 -9.90 5.02 14.21
C TYR A 288 -10.85 4.02 14.86
N LEU A 289 -10.39 2.78 15.12
CA LEU A 289 -11.16 1.72 15.77
C LEU A 289 -11.47 2.05 17.24
N LYS A 290 -10.63 2.85 17.91
CA LYS A 290 -10.88 3.38 19.27
C LYS A 290 -11.77 4.62 19.29
N GLY A 291 -12.30 5.04 18.14
CA GLY A 291 -13.21 6.17 18.01
C GLY A 291 -12.54 7.52 17.73
N ASP A 292 -11.21 7.61 17.77
CA ASP A 292 -10.48 8.82 17.40
C ASP A 292 -10.22 8.85 15.89
N LYS A 293 -10.98 9.70 15.21
CA LYS A 293 -10.86 9.92 13.75
C LYS A 293 -10.17 11.23 13.39
N SER A 294 -9.62 11.95 14.36
CA SER A 294 -9.06 13.29 14.19
C SER A 294 -7.85 13.33 13.23
N ALA A 295 -7.09 12.22 13.15
CA ALA A 295 -5.95 12.10 12.24
C ALA A 295 -6.35 11.89 10.76
N VAL A 296 -7.64 11.60 10.47
CA VAL A 296 -8.12 11.40 9.10
C VAL A 296 -8.65 12.72 8.56
N PRO A 297 -8.00 13.31 7.53
CA PRO A 297 -8.46 14.56 6.94
C PRO A 297 -9.80 14.39 6.20
N ALA A 298 -10.48 15.50 5.93
CA ALA A 298 -11.76 15.49 5.20
C ALA A 298 -11.65 14.87 3.79
N SER A 299 -10.47 14.97 3.15
CA SER A 299 -10.17 14.31 1.87
C SER A 299 -10.08 12.78 1.98
N LYS A 300 -10.00 12.24 3.19
CA LYS A 300 -9.71 10.82 3.46
C LYS A 300 -8.39 10.34 2.80
N GLN A 301 -7.42 11.23 2.62
CA GLN A 301 -6.12 10.92 2.02
C GLN A 301 -5.01 11.47 2.90
N VAL A 302 -4.16 10.60 3.39
CA VAL A 302 -2.98 10.92 4.19
C VAL A 302 -1.76 10.73 3.31
N PHE A 303 -1.19 11.81 2.85
CA PHE A 303 -0.05 11.76 1.95
C PHE A 303 1.27 11.73 2.70
N VAL A 304 2.09 10.75 2.34
CA VAL A 304 3.48 10.63 2.78
C VAL A 304 4.37 11.22 1.66
N PRO A 305 5.24 12.19 1.98
CA PRO A 305 6.07 12.85 0.97
C PRO A 305 7.01 11.87 0.24
N THR A 306 7.29 12.13 -1.03
CA THR A 306 8.36 11.45 -1.77
C THR A 306 9.70 12.15 -1.60
N LEU A 307 10.80 11.42 -1.84
CA LEU A 307 12.15 11.94 -1.87
C LEU A 307 12.73 11.82 -3.27
N VAL A 308 13.55 12.80 -3.67
CA VAL A 308 14.33 12.73 -4.92
C VAL A 308 15.75 12.29 -4.56
N ILE A 309 16.16 11.16 -5.12
CA ILE A 309 17.51 10.63 -4.93
C ILE A 309 18.30 10.81 -6.21
N LYS A 310 19.39 11.57 -6.09
CA LYS A 310 20.39 11.86 -7.10
C LYS A 310 21.77 11.46 -6.60
N LYS A 311 22.78 11.62 -7.43
CA LYS A 311 24.16 11.23 -7.13
C LYS A 311 24.74 11.91 -5.87
N ASP A 312 24.28 13.10 -5.54
CA ASP A 312 24.76 13.90 -4.42
C ASP A 312 24.20 13.46 -3.07
N ASN A 313 23.09 12.75 -3.01
CA ASN A 313 22.45 12.31 -1.77
C ASN A 313 22.20 10.78 -1.68
N VAL A 314 22.60 10.01 -2.67
CA VAL A 314 22.32 8.57 -2.73
C VAL A 314 23.05 7.77 -1.63
N ASP A 315 24.24 8.16 -1.23
CA ASP A 315 25.02 7.44 -0.21
C ASP A 315 24.38 7.55 1.17
N ASP A 316 23.99 8.76 1.56
CA ASP A 316 23.29 9.00 2.83
C ASP A 316 21.93 8.28 2.86
N PHE A 317 21.20 8.36 1.73
CA PHE A 317 19.93 7.66 1.59
C PHE A 317 20.11 6.14 1.68
N THR A 318 21.12 5.58 1.00
CA THR A 318 21.42 4.13 1.01
C THR A 318 21.72 3.64 2.44
N THR A 319 22.46 4.41 3.21
CA THR A 319 22.74 4.10 4.61
C THR A 319 21.45 4.03 5.43
N LYS A 320 20.58 5.02 5.29
CA LYS A 320 19.28 5.07 5.99
C LYS A 320 18.39 3.90 5.59
N ILE A 321 18.25 3.60 4.29
CA ILE A 321 17.35 2.55 3.82
C ILE A 321 17.84 1.15 4.23
N ASN A 322 19.16 0.92 4.30
CA ASN A 322 19.72 -0.33 4.79
C ASN A 322 19.40 -0.55 6.27
N GLN A 323 19.44 0.50 7.09
CA GLN A 323 18.98 0.42 8.50
C GLN A 323 17.51 0.03 8.59
N LEU A 324 16.64 0.61 7.75
CA LEU A 324 15.22 0.26 7.71
C LEU A 324 14.97 -1.18 7.22
N ARG A 325 15.86 -1.70 6.37
CA ARG A 325 15.84 -3.11 5.94
C ARG A 325 16.42 -4.08 6.95
N GLY A 326 17.07 -3.58 8.02
CA GLY A 326 17.76 -4.39 9.02
C GLY A 326 19.09 -4.97 8.52
N ARG A 327 19.78 -4.23 7.66
CA ARG A 327 21.12 -4.57 7.10
C ARG A 327 22.20 -3.66 7.67
#